data_5eae6015edf18a42fad6c906aa89d8b2
#
_entry.id   5eae6015edf18a42fad6c906aa89d8b2
#
_cell.length_a   1.000
_cell.length_b   1.000
_cell.length_c   1.000
_cell.angle_alpha   90.00
_cell.angle_beta   90.00
_cell.angle_gamma   90.00
#
_symmetry.space_group_name_H-M   'P 1'
#
loop_
_entity.id
_entity.type
_entity.pdbx_description
1 polymer ?
#
loop_
_entity_poly.entity_id
_entity_poly.type
_entity_poly.pdbx_seq_one_letter_code
_entity_poly.pdbx_strand_id
1 'polypeptide(L)'
;LTEFKDQAQAPDIIRQKIHLEKLSEITEYMKNHYDEALSLEKVADRFGFSPTYLSRIFKRYANISYRDYLQDLRVEYAVKEMVHTAHELGDIAVNHGFSDSRAFAKAFAKRYGCLPSEYRKRARKCY
;
A
#
# COMPACT_ATOMS: atom_id res chain seq x y z
N LEU A 1 33.28 21.67 19.61
CA LEU A 1 32.90 20.31 20.03
C LEU A 1 31.45 20.01 19.79
N THR A 2 30.57 20.98 20.09
CA THR A 2 29.14 20.87 19.80
C THR A 2 28.92 20.78 18.31
N GLU A 3 29.63 21.56 17.53
CA GLU A 3 29.56 21.55 16.07
C GLU A 3 29.97 20.19 15.50
N PHE A 4 30.97 19.57 16.09
CA PHE A 4 31.44 18.25 15.67
C PHE A 4 30.36 17.18 15.92
N LYS A 5 29.69 17.22 17.07
CA LYS A 5 28.57 16.31 17.36
C LYS A 5 27.40 16.53 16.42
N ASP A 6 27.09 17.77 16.14
CA ASP A 6 26.00 18.12 15.22
C ASP A 6 26.33 17.63 13.81
N GLN A 7 27.59 17.76 13.37
CA GLN A 7 28.04 17.24 12.09
C GLN A 7 27.99 15.71 12.04
N ALA A 8 28.27 15.04 13.16
CA ALA A 8 28.19 13.58 13.23
C ALA A 8 26.74 13.09 13.13
N GLN A 9 25.78 13.86 13.66
CA GLN A 9 24.35 13.54 13.60
C GLN A 9 23.69 13.99 12.32
N ALA A 10 24.19 15.06 11.69
CA ALA A 10 23.61 15.62 10.47
C ALA A 10 23.52 14.62 9.32
N PRO A 11 24.55 13.76 9.05
CA PRO A 11 24.41 12.75 8.00
C PRO A 11 23.28 11.77 8.24
N ASP A 12 23.02 11.39 9.49
CA ASP A 12 21.92 10.47 9.82
C ASP A 12 20.57 11.13 9.64
N ILE A 13 20.41 12.39 10.03
CA ILE A 13 19.19 13.17 9.83
C ILE A 13 18.93 13.37 8.33
N ILE A 14 19.97 13.73 7.59
CA ILE A 14 19.89 13.90 6.14
C ILE A 14 19.51 12.58 5.46
N ARG A 15 20.14 11.48 5.87
CA ARG A 15 19.86 10.16 5.35
C ARG A 15 18.40 9.76 5.59
N GLN A 16 17.91 9.98 6.81
CA GLN A 16 16.52 9.71 7.16
C GLN A 16 15.56 10.53 6.30
N LYS A 17 15.85 11.80 6.10
CA LYS A 17 15.04 12.67 5.24
C LYS A 17 15.01 12.16 3.80
N ILE A 18 16.17 11.73 3.27
CA ILE A 18 16.26 11.17 1.92
C ILE A 18 15.40 9.90 1.81
N HIS A 19 15.47 9.01 2.80
CA HIS A 19 14.66 7.79 2.81
C HIS A 19 13.17 8.11 2.84
N LEU A 20 12.74 9.08 3.63
CA LEU A 20 11.34 9.49 3.70
C LEU A 20 10.85 10.10 2.40
N GLU A 21 11.69 10.91 1.74
CA GLU A 21 11.35 11.49 0.44
C GLU A 21 11.22 10.40 -0.63
N LYS A 22 12.14 9.44 -0.65
CA LYS A 22 12.08 8.32 -1.58
C LYS A 22 10.87 7.43 -1.33
N LEU A 23 10.56 7.17 -0.06
CA LEU A 23 9.38 6.41 0.31
C LEU A 23 8.10 7.12 -0.15
N SER A 24 8.05 8.43 -0.01
CA SER A 24 6.93 9.24 -0.51
C SER A 24 6.75 9.11 -2.01
N GLU A 25 7.83 9.18 -2.78
CA GLU A 25 7.80 9.00 -4.23
C GLU A 25 7.31 7.59 -4.61
N ILE A 26 7.78 6.57 -3.89
CA ILE A 26 7.40 5.19 -4.13
C ILE A 26 5.93 4.96 -3.82
N THR A 27 5.44 5.46 -2.69
CA THR A 27 4.03 5.30 -2.32
C THR A 27 3.11 6.05 -3.28
N GLU A 28 3.51 7.20 -3.78
CA GLU A 28 2.77 7.93 -4.80
C GLU A 28 2.71 7.13 -6.11
N TYR A 29 3.82 6.55 -6.53
CA TYR A 29 3.86 5.67 -7.69
C TYR A 29 2.93 4.46 -7.50
N MET A 30 2.96 3.85 -6.32
CA MET A 30 2.09 2.72 -6.01
C MET A 30 0.61 3.10 -6.07
N LYS A 31 0.23 4.28 -5.59
CA LYS A 31 -1.15 4.76 -5.67
C LYS A 31 -1.64 4.91 -7.10
N ASN A 32 -0.75 5.29 -8.00
CA ASN A 32 -1.08 5.46 -9.41
C ASN A 32 -1.04 4.16 -10.21
N HIS A 33 -0.47 3.08 -9.66
CA HIS A 33 -0.27 1.82 -10.37
C HIS A 33 -0.68 0.59 -9.56
N TYR A 34 -1.45 0.77 -8.49
CA TYR A 34 -1.78 -0.31 -7.54
C TYR A 34 -2.54 -1.48 -8.20
N ASP A 35 -3.28 -1.22 -9.27
CA ASP A 35 -4.05 -2.22 -9.99
C ASP A 35 -3.21 -3.07 -10.96
N GLU A 36 -1.96 -2.73 -11.14
CA GLU A 36 -1.01 -3.48 -11.96
C GLU A 36 -0.26 -4.52 -11.12
N ALA A 37 0.47 -5.38 -11.79
CA ALA A 37 1.32 -6.39 -11.14
C ALA A 37 2.57 -5.72 -10.57
N LEU A 38 2.46 -5.16 -9.38
CA LEU A 38 3.54 -4.43 -8.71
C LEU A 38 4.28 -5.32 -7.71
N SER A 39 5.23 -6.15 -8.19
CA SER A 39 6.10 -6.88 -7.29
C SER A 39 7.11 -5.94 -6.61
N LEU A 40 7.60 -6.34 -5.46
CA LEU A 40 8.64 -5.60 -4.74
C LEU A 40 9.87 -5.39 -5.63
N GLU A 41 10.27 -6.42 -6.37
CA GLU A 41 11.42 -6.40 -7.27
C GLU A 41 11.24 -5.38 -8.38
N LYS A 42 10.05 -5.32 -8.95
CA LYS A 42 9.72 -4.42 -10.06
C LYS A 42 9.79 -2.96 -9.63
N VAL A 43 9.21 -2.65 -8.48
CA VAL A 43 9.23 -1.28 -7.95
C VAL A 43 10.63 -0.89 -7.48
N ALA A 44 11.35 -1.80 -6.83
CA ALA A 44 12.73 -1.55 -6.44
C ALA A 44 13.60 -1.23 -7.65
N ASP A 45 13.48 -2.02 -8.70
CA ASP A 45 14.23 -1.81 -9.95
C ASP A 45 13.94 -0.45 -10.55
N ARG A 46 12.68 -0.06 -10.60
CA ARG A 46 12.28 1.24 -11.14
C ARG A 46 12.92 2.42 -10.42
N PHE A 47 13.08 2.32 -9.12
CA PHE A 47 13.65 3.39 -8.31
C PHE A 47 15.15 3.22 -8.03
N GLY A 48 15.78 2.21 -8.63
CA GLY A 48 17.21 1.99 -8.49
C GLY A 48 17.63 1.43 -7.14
N PHE A 49 16.73 0.70 -6.47
CA PHE A 49 16.99 0.08 -5.17
C PHE A 49 17.04 -1.44 -5.27
N SER A 50 17.75 -2.07 -4.34
CA SER A 50 17.61 -3.52 -4.18
C SER A 50 16.27 -3.83 -3.50
N PRO A 51 15.67 -5.01 -3.77
CA PRO A 51 14.44 -5.40 -3.08
C PRO A 51 14.60 -5.44 -1.56
N THR A 52 15.73 -5.91 -1.07
CA THR A 52 16.04 -5.96 0.36
C THR A 52 16.02 -4.56 0.99
N TYR A 53 16.64 -3.59 0.31
CA TYR A 53 16.66 -2.20 0.78
C TYR A 53 15.25 -1.61 0.81
N LEU A 54 14.47 -1.79 -0.24
CA LEU A 54 13.10 -1.29 -0.31
C LEU A 54 12.23 -1.91 0.79
N SER A 55 12.32 -3.22 0.98
CA SER A 55 11.61 -3.92 2.04
C SER A 55 11.93 -3.33 3.42
N ARG A 56 13.21 -3.04 3.65
CA ARG A 56 13.71 -2.50 4.90
C ARG A 56 13.18 -1.10 5.19
N ILE A 57 13.19 -0.21 4.21
CA ILE A 57 12.71 1.17 4.42
C ILE A 57 11.19 1.21 4.62
N PHE A 58 10.44 0.31 3.97
CA PHE A 58 9.00 0.19 4.22
C PHE A 58 8.74 -0.18 5.68
N LYS A 59 9.37 -1.25 6.18
CA LYS A 59 9.21 -1.67 7.56
C LYS A 59 9.61 -0.58 8.54
N ARG A 60 10.73 0.08 8.29
CA ARG A 60 11.29 1.06 9.21
C ARG A 60 10.49 2.36 9.26
N TYR A 61 10.09 2.89 8.11
CA TYR A 61 9.50 4.23 8.03
C TYR A 61 7.98 4.22 7.81
N ALA A 62 7.43 3.21 7.15
CA ALA A 62 5.99 3.06 6.98
C ALA A 62 5.37 2.14 8.03
N ASN A 63 6.20 1.39 8.77
CA ASN A 63 5.78 0.47 9.81
C ASN A 63 4.86 -0.64 9.31
N ILE A 64 4.96 -0.98 8.04
CA ILE A 64 4.15 -1.98 7.36
C ILE A 64 5.01 -2.60 6.25
N SER A 65 4.76 -3.87 5.90
CA SER A 65 5.47 -4.48 4.78
C SER A 65 4.98 -3.91 3.45
N TYR A 66 5.84 -3.96 2.43
CA TYR A 66 5.48 -3.54 1.08
C TYR A 66 4.22 -4.26 0.59
N ARG A 67 4.17 -5.59 0.79
CA ARG A 67 3.05 -6.42 0.37
C ARG A 67 1.75 -5.99 1.04
N ASP A 68 1.78 -5.79 2.35
CA ASP A 68 0.59 -5.39 3.09
C ASP A 68 0.12 -4.00 2.70
N TYR A 69 1.07 -3.09 2.46
CA TYR A 69 0.74 -1.75 1.99
C TYR A 69 0.03 -1.79 0.64
N LEU A 70 0.55 -2.59 -0.31
CA LEU A 70 -0.08 -2.74 -1.63
C LEU A 70 -1.48 -3.34 -1.51
N GLN A 71 -1.66 -4.36 -0.66
CA GLN A 71 -2.97 -4.94 -0.42
C GLN A 71 -3.94 -3.92 0.17
N ASP A 72 -3.48 -3.11 1.13
CA ASP A 72 -4.32 -2.08 1.73
C ASP A 72 -4.77 -1.04 0.71
N LEU A 73 -3.90 -0.63 -0.20
CA LEU A 73 -4.27 0.26 -1.30
C LEU A 73 -5.36 -0.36 -2.18
N ARG A 74 -5.18 -1.60 -2.56
CA ARG A 74 -6.14 -2.33 -3.40
C ARG A 74 -7.50 -2.46 -2.73
N VAL A 75 -7.51 -2.81 -1.44
CA VAL A 75 -8.74 -2.89 -0.66
C VAL A 75 -9.42 -1.53 -0.57
N GLU A 76 -8.67 -0.48 -0.26
CA GLU A 76 -9.22 0.87 -0.11
C GLU A 76 -9.95 1.34 -1.37
N TYR A 77 -9.31 1.18 -2.54
CA TYR A 77 -9.91 1.60 -3.80
C TYR A 77 -11.07 0.68 -4.21
N ALA A 78 -10.96 -0.62 -3.95
CA ALA A 78 -12.04 -1.56 -4.22
C ALA A 78 -13.28 -1.24 -3.37
N VAL A 79 -13.09 -0.88 -2.11
CA VAL A 79 -14.19 -0.49 -1.22
C VAL A 79 -14.93 0.73 -1.75
N LYS A 80 -14.23 1.71 -2.29
CA LYS A 80 -14.86 2.89 -2.89
C LYS A 80 -15.79 2.50 -4.04
N GLU A 81 -15.33 1.64 -4.94
CA GLU A 81 -16.19 1.16 -6.02
C GLU A 81 -17.36 0.33 -5.48
N MET A 82 -17.10 -0.54 -4.52
CA MET A 82 -18.10 -1.41 -3.92
C MET A 82 -19.26 -0.63 -3.28
N VAL A 83 -18.95 0.45 -2.58
CA VAL A 83 -19.93 1.27 -1.88
C VAL A 83 -20.70 2.17 -2.84
N HIS A 84 -20.05 2.68 -3.87
CA HIS A 84 -20.66 3.66 -4.78
C HIS A 84 -21.30 3.06 -6.03
N THR A 85 -21.20 1.76 -6.25
CA THR A 85 -21.75 1.10 -7.44
C THR A 85 -22.48 -0.17 -7.07
N ALA A 86 -23.22 -0.73 -8.05
CA ALA A 86 -23.82 -2.05 -7.95
C ALA A 86 -23.01 -3.12 -8.70
N HIS A 87 -21.76 -2.81 -9.08
CA HIS A 87 -20.90 -3.74 -9.81
C HIS A 87 -20.66 -5.01 -9.00
N GLU A 88 -20.48 -6.13 -9.71
CA GLU A 88 -20.24 -7.41 -9.06
C GLU A 88 -18.87 -7.43 -8.35
N LEU A 89 -18.82 -8.10 -7.20
CA LEU A 89 -17.62 -8.16 -6.39
C LEU A 89 -16.44 -8.78 -7.12
N GLY A 90 -16.70 -9.77 -7.99
CA GLY A 90 -15.65 -10.38 -8.82
C GLY A 90 -15.01 -9.38 -9.77
N ASP A 91 -15.81 -8.55 -10.41
CA ASP A 91 -15.32 -7.51 -11.32
C ASP A 91 -14.55 -6.44 -10.56
N ILE A 92 -15.09 -6.01 -9.43
CA ILE A 92 -14.42 -5.02 -8.56
C ILE A 92 -13.05 -5.55 -8.13
N ALA A 93 -12.97 -6.81 -7.70
CA ALA A 93 -11.72 -7.43 -7.28
C ALA A 93 -10.66 -7.35 -8.39
N VAL A 94 -11.02 -7.77 -9.59
CA VAL A 94 -10.10 -7.78 -10.74
C VAL A 94 -9.70 -6.36 -11.14
N ASN A 95 -10.64 -5.44 -11.15
CA ASN A 95 -10.37 -4.04 -11.51
C ASN A 95 -9.35 -3.38 -10.59
N HIS A 96 -9.25 -3.83 -9.36
CA HIS A 96 -8.34 -3.25 -8.37
C HIS A 96 -7.12 -4.12 -8.07
N GLY A 97 -6.80 -5.06 -8.97
CA GLY A 97 -5.54 -5.78 -8.92
C GLY A 97 -5.56 -7.11 -8.18
N PHE A 98 -6.74 -7.56 -7.71
CA PHE A 98 -6.87 -8.90 -7.14
C PHE A 98 -7.07 -9.94 -8.24
N SER A 99 -6.59 -11.15 -8.00
CA SER A 99 -6.73 -12.23 -8.97
C SER A 99 -8.18 -12.68 -9.14
N ASP A 100 -8.95 -12.64 -8.05
CA ASP A 100 -10.36 -13.05 -8.04
C ASP A 100 -11.07 -12.47 -6.79
N SER A 101 -12.36 -12.77 -6.66
CA SER A 101 -13.15 -12.30 -5.52
C SER A 101 -12.71 -12.90 -4.19
N ARG A 102 -12.12 -14.11 -4.21
CA ARG A 102 -11.63 -14.75 -2.98
C ARG A 102 -10.41 -14.01 -2.41
N ALA A 103 -9.49 -13.64 -3.29
CA ALA A 103 -8.31 -12.87 -2.87
C ALA A 103 -8.73 -11.53 -2.26
N PHE A 104 -9.69 -10.86 -2.89
CA PHE A 104 -10.25 -9.62 -2.35
C PHE A 104 -10.94 -9.86 -1.01
N ALA A 105 -11.80 -10.87 -0.91
CA ALA A 105 -12.52 -11.17 0.33
C ALA A 105 -11.57 -11.44 1.48
N LYS A 106 -10.49 -12.18 1.23
CA LYS A 106 -9.48 -12.48 2.25
C LYS A 106 -8.77 -11.22 2.74
N ALA A 107 -8.31 -10.37 1.82
CA ALA A 107 -7.65 -9.12 2.17
C ALA A 107 -8.61 -8.15 2.88
N PHE A 108 -9.86 -8.09 2.41
CA PHE A 108 -10.89 -7.26 3.00
C PHE A 108 -11.22 -7.71 4.43
N ALA A 109 -11.42 -9.01 4.65
CA ALA A 109 -11.75 -9.55 5.97
C ALA A 109 -10.65 -9.29 6.98
N LYS A 110 -9.40 -9.34 6.54
CA LYS A 110 -8.24 -9.04 7.40
C LYS A 110 -8.30 -7.62 7.95
N ARG A 111 -8.80 -6.68 7.16
CA ARG A 111 -8.87 -5.25 7.53
C ARG A 111 -10.18 -4.88 8.22
N TYR A 112 -11.31 -5.44 7.77
CA TYR A 112 -12.65 -5.02 8.21
C TYR A 112 -13.34 -6.06 9.10
N GLY A 113 -12.82 -7.27 9.22
CA GLY A 113 -13.38 -8.30 10.07
C GLY A 113 -14.68 -8.94 9.59
N CYS A 114 -15.07 -8.71 8.34
CA CYS A 114 -16.27 -9.30 7.75
C CYS A 114 -16.06 -9.48 6.23
N LEU A 115 -17.02 -10.12 5.57
CA LEU A 115 -16.97 -10.31 4.12
C LEU A 115 -17.40 -9.03 3.40
N PRO A 116 -16.88 -8.80 2.17
CA PRO A 116 -17.30 -7.65 1.37
C PRO A 116 -18.82 -7.61 1.13
N SER A 117 -19.44 -8.76 0.87
CA SER A 117 -20.88 -8.85 0.63
C SER A 117 -21.69 -8.38 1.84
N GLU A 118 -21.26 -8.75 3.03
CA GLU A 118 -21.89 -8.33 4.29
C GLU A 118 -21.75 -6.83 4.52
N TYR A 119 -20.55 -6.31 4.30
CA TYR A 119 -20.26 -4.88 4.44
C TYR A 119 -21.13 -4.06 3.46
N ARG A 120 -21.23 -4.52 2.22
CA ARG A 120 -22.02 -3.86 1.18
C ARG A 120 -23.49 -3.79 1.55
N LYS A 121 -24.05 -4.86 2.10
CA LYS A 121 -25.43 -4.88 2.56
C LYS A 121 -25.68 -3.87 3.67
N ARG A 122 -24.76 -3.79 4.64
CA ARG A 122 -24.85 -2.83 5.74
C ARG A 122 -24.78 -1.39 5.23
N ALA A 123 -23.86 -1.10 4.33
CA ALA A 123 -23.70 0.22 3.75
C ALA A 123 -24.96 0.67 3.01
N ARG A 124 -25.60 -0.24 2.27
CA ARG A 124 -26.84 0.05 1.55
C ARG A 124 -28.03 0.26 2.47
N LYS A 125 -28.08 -0.43 3.60
CA LYS A 125 -29.16 -0.25 4.58
C LYS A 125 -29.09 1.10 5.29
N CYS A 126 -27.91 1.71 5.36
CA CYS A 126 -27.72 3.02 5.98
C CYS A 126 -28.18 4.19 5.09
N TYR A 127 -28.49 3.92 3.82
CA TYR A 127 -28.99 4.88 2.87
C TYR A 127 -30.45 4.58 2.54
#